data_5c81726355d6ada66e1085111d0f9e45
#
_entry.id   5c81726355d6ada66e1085111d0f9e45
#
_cell.length_a   1.000
_cell.length_b   1.000
_cell.length_c   1.000
_cell.angle_alpha   90.00
_cell.angle_beta   90.00
_cell.angle_gamma   90.00
#
_symmetry.space_group_name_H-M   'P 1'
#
loop_
_entity.id
_entity.type
_entity.pdbx_description
1 polymer ?
#
loop_
_entity_poly.entity_id
_entity_poly.type
_entity_poly.pdbx_seq_one_letter_code
_entity_poly.pdbx_strand_id
1 'polypeptide(L)'
;MGYIIVYEKSNGKVLHCMSIPREFYNNAAAHHEYIEVDYFTFEKASHVEGYVDKGKWYAAEGKPSETHIYDYDLKDWLDPRTLDEIKTQKWAEIKSQRDRLEFGGFEFDGNIYDSDQVSQGRIMGAVSAGVEQTWTLADNTTVELSASQLQQLYAALQAHIASVHERGRIARQLIFDAETKEQVEEINL
;
A
#
# COMPACT_ATOMS: atom_id res chain seq x y z
N MET A 1 -42.64 -12.86 8.76
CA MET A 1 -41.38 -12.47 8.14
C MET A 1 -40.40 -13.62 8.31
N GLY A 2 -39.68 -13.94 7.25
CA GLY A 2 -38.56 -14.87 7.26
C GLY A 2 -37.38 -14.26 6.53
N TYR A 3 -36.23 -14.88 6.64
CA TYR A 3 -34.98 -14.41 6.07
C TYR A 3 -34.48 -15.39 5.03
N ILE A 4 -34.14 -14.90 3.84
CA ILE A 4 -33.57 -15.71 2.77
C ILE A 4 -32.31 -15.08 2.21
N ILE A 5 -31.43 -15.95 1.73
CA ILE A 5 -30.27 -15.59 0.91
C ILE A 5 -30.53 -16.17 -0.49
N VAL A 6 -30.59 -15.29 -1.50
CA VAL A 6 -30.71 -15.65 -2.91
C VAL A 6 -29.30 -15.71 -3.51
N TYR A 7 -29.02 -16.79 -4.24
CA TYR A 7 -27.67 -17.04 -4.75
C TYR A 7 -27.67 -17.69 -6.13
N GLU A 8 -26.54 -17.58 -6.82
CA GLU A 8 -26.30 -18.30 -8.09
C GLU A 8 -25.99 -19.77 -7.82
N LYS A 9 -26.75 -20.68 -8.48
CA LYS A 9 -26.57 -22.12 -8.32
C LYS A 9 -25.19 -22.61 -8.75
N SER A 10 -24.62 -22.01 -9.78
CA SER A 10 -23.36 -22.43 -10.41
C SER A 10 -22.17 -22.37 -9.45
N ASN A 11 -22.06 -21.28 -8.67
CA ASN A 11 -20.88 -20.99 -7.86
C ASN A 11 -21.20 -20.55 -6.42
N GLY A 12 -22.49 -20.43 -6.08
CA GLY A 12 -22.94 -20.05 -4.75
C GLY A 12 -22.83 -18.56 -4.42
N LYS A 13 -22.53 -17.71 -5.41
CA LYS A 13 -22.45 -16.26 -5.23
C LYS A 13 -23.73 -15.69 -4.68
N VAL A 14 -23.65 -15.00 -3.55
CA VAL A 14 -24.80 -14.30 -2.95
C VAL A 14 -25.19 -13.11 -3.85
N LEU A 15 -26.47 -13.04 -4.18
CA LEU A 15 -27.05 -11.98 -4.99
C LEU A 15 -27.82 -10.99 -4.11
N HIS A 16 -28.67 -11.52 -3.22
CA HIS A 16 -29.50 -10.70 -2.34
C HIS A 16 -29.75 -11.40 -1.00
N CYS A 17 -29.80 -10.60 0.06
CA CYS A 17 -30.31 -11.00 1.36
C CYS A 17 -31.64 -10.27 1.59
N MET A 18 -32.72 -11.01 1.89
CA MET A 18 -34.07 -10.43 1.98
C MET A 18 -34.80 -10.87 3.25
N SER A 19 -35.56 -9.93 3.84
CA SER A 19 -36.49 -10.17 4.93
C SER A 19 -37.91 -9.94 4.41
N ILE A 20 -38.62 -11.02 4.04
CA ILE A 20 -39.93 -10.98 3.39
C ILE A 20 -40.86 -12.09 3.91
N PRO A 21 -42.19 -11.98 3.72
CA PRO A 21 -43.10 -13.09 3.98
C PRO A 21 -42.77 -14.32 3.13
N ARG A 22 -43.01 -15.54 3.67
CA ARG A 22 -42.64 -16.80 3.02
C ARG A 22 -43.33 -17.02 1.68
N GLU A 23 -44.56 -16.55 1.52
CA GLU A 23 -45.30 -16.64 0.25
C GLU A 23 -44.61 -15.96 -0.94
N PHE A 24 -43.66 -15.06 -0.71
CA PHE A 24 -42.94 -14.36 -1.76
C PHE A 24 -41.55 -14.93 -2.08
N TYR A 25 -41.06 -15.95 -1.39
CA TYR A 25 -39.71 -16.47 -1.56
C TYR A 25 -39.42 -16.92 -3.01
N ASN A 26 -40.30 -17.69 -3.62
CA ASN A 26 -40.12 -18.14 -5.00
C ASN A 26 -40.09 -16.95 -6.00
N ASN A 27 -40.93 -15.94 -5.77
CA ASN A 27 -40.94 -14.77 -6.63
C ASN A 27 -39.68 -13.91 -6.46
N ALA A 28 -39.20 -13.78 -5.23
CA ALA A 28 -37.99 -13.02 -4.92
C ALA A 28 -36.72 -13.68 -5.47
N ALA A 29 -36.64 -15.00 -5.45
CA ALA A 29 -35.56 -15.77 -6.05
C ALA A 29 -35.58 -15.73 -7.59
N ALA A 30 -36.77 -15.55 -8.23
CA ALA A 30 -36.96 -15.56 -9.67
C ALA A 30 -36.33 -16.81 -10.33
N HIS A 31 -35.19 -16.63 -11.02
CA HIS A 31 -34.47 -17.71 -11.70
C HIS A 31 -33.27 -18.24 -10.92
N HIS A 32 -33.08 -17.80 -9.67
CA HIS A 32 -31.98 -18.20 -8.79
C HIS A 32 -32.46 -19.15 -7.70
N GLU A 33 -31.52 -19.72 -6.97
CA GLU A 33 -31.82 -20.51 -5.79
C GLU A 33 -31.84 -19.66 -4.54
N TYR A 34 -32.48 -20.14 -3.47
CA TYR A 34 -32.43 -19.50 -2.16
C TYR A 34 -32.29 -20.50 -1.03
N ILE A 35 -31.77 -20.05 0.10
CA ILE A 35 -31.82 -20.75 1.39
C ILE A 35 -32.59 -19.91 2.40
N GLU A 36 -33.37 -20.56 3.26
CA GLU A 36 -33.89 -19.93 4.47
C GLU A 36 -32.78 -19.90 5.54
N VAL A 37 -32.65 -18.79 6.24
CA VAL A 37 -31.65 -18.61 7.30
C VAL A 37 -32.26 -17.97 8.54
N ASP A 38 -31.57 -18.09 9.68
CA ASP A 38 -31.91 -17.33 10.88
C ASP A 38 -31.51 -15.85 10.75
N TYR A 39 -31.96 -15.05 11.72
CA TYR A 39 -31.67 -13.62 11.73
C TYR A 39 -30.16 -13.32 11.80
N PHE A 40 -29.40 -14.06 12.58
CA PHE A 40 -27.96 -13.82 12.74
C PHE A 40 -27.18 -14.10 11.47
N THR A 41 -27.51 -15.19 10.79
CA THR A 41 -26.92 -15.53 9.47
C THR A 41 -27.30 -14.50 8.43
N PHE A 42 -28.55 -14.06 8.38
CA PHE A 42 -29.03 -13.00 7.49
C PHE A 42 -28.28 -11.69 7.72
N GLU A 43 -28.19 -11.26 8.98
CA GLU A 43 -27.50 -10.01 9.36
C GLU A 43 -26.02 -10.07 8.92
N LYS A 44 -25.31 -11.17 9.21
CA LYS A 44 -23.92 -11.35 8.80
C LYS A 44 -23.78 -11.37 7.27
N ALA A 45 -24.61 -12.12 6.56
CA ALA A 45 -24.57 -12.24 5.10
C ALA A 45 -24.93 -10.93 4.37
N SER A 46 -25.63 -10.02 5.02
CA SER A 46 -25.96 -8.70 4.46
C SER A 46 -24.79 -7.71 4.46
N HIS A 47 -23.75 -7.97 5.26
CA HIS A 47 -22.63 -7.05 5.47
C HIS A 47 -21.25 -7.67 5.20
N VAL A 48 -21.19 -8.99 5.11
CA VAL A 48 -19.93 -9.72 4.93
C VAL A 48 -19.98 -10.51 3.62
N GLU A 49 -18.94 -10.39 2.82
CA GLU A 49 -18.75 -11.19 1.61
C GLU A 49 -18.86 -12.69 1.95
N GLY A 50 -19.57 -13.45 1.14
CA GLY A 50 -19.78 -14.86 1.42
C GLY A 50 -20.45 -15.61 0.27
N TYR A 51 -20.54 -16.92 0.41
CA TYR A 51 -21.12 -17.80 -0.59
C TYR A 51 -22.02 -18.86 0.04
N VAL A 52 -22.88 -19.48 -0.78
CA VAL A 52 -23.70 -20.62 -0.40
C VAL A 52 -23.12 -21.89 -1.02
N ASP A 53 -22.88 -22.89 -0.19
CA ASP A 53 -22.54 -24.26 -0.63
C ASP A 53 -23.38 -25.28 0.12
N LYS A 54 -23.89 -26.28 -0.59
CA LYS A 54 -24.71 -27.36 -0.03
C LYS A 54 -25.82 -26.87 0.90
N GLY A 55 -26.50 -25.78 0.54
CA GLY A 55 -27.60 -25.22 1.31
C GLY A 55 -27.22 -24.51 2.61
N LYS A 56 -25.96 -24.11 2.76
CA LYS A 56 -25.45 -23.35 3.91
C LYS A 56 -24.63 -22.16 3.44
N TRP A 57 -24.77 -21.02 4.13
CA TRP A 57 -23.95 -19.83 3.89
C TRP A 57 -22.63 -19.91 4.65
N TYR A 58 -21.56 -19.47 3.99
CA TYR A 58 -20.21 -19.37 4.52
C TYR A 58 -19.67 -17.96 4.26
N ALA A 59 -19.03 -17.36 5.25
CA ALA A 59 -18.30 -16.10 5.08
C ALA A 59 -17.01 -16.34 4.28
N ALA A 60 -16.70 -15.45 3.35
CA ALA A 60 -15.41 -15.37 2.70
C ALA A 60 -14.43 -14.60 3.62
N GLU A 61 -13.87 -15.31 4.60
CA GLU A 61 -12.96 -14.72 5.58
C GLU A 61 -11.55 -14.54 5.00
N GLY A 62 -10.73 -13.68 5.65
CA GLY A 62 -9.31 -13.57 5.31
C GLY A 62 -9.00 -12.74 4.06
N LYS A 63 -9.83 -11.72 3.71
CA LYS A 63 -9.51 -10.80 2.62
C LYS A 63 -8.09 -10.21 2.79
N PRO A 64 -7.13 -10.51 1.89
CA PRO A 64 -5.73 -10.12 2.09
C PRO A 64 -5.50 -8.61 1.99
N SER A 65 -6.23 -7.92 1.11
CA SER A 65 -6.18 -6.46 0.94
C SER A 65 -7.44 -5.92 0.26
N GLU A 66 -7.59 -4.58 0.23
CA GLU A 66 -8.73 -3.93 -0.43
C GLU A 66 -8.82 -4.21 -1.93
N THR A 67 -7.70 -4.53 -2.57
CA THR A 67 -7.66 -4.83 -4.02
C THR A 67 -8.12 -6.24 -4.37
N HIS A 68 -8.12 -7.16 -3.40
CA HIS A 68 -8.55 -8.54 -3.67
C HIS A 68 -10.06 -8.64 -3.86
N ILE A 69 -10.46 -9.43 -4.84
CA ILE A 69 -11.84 -9.82 -5.10
C ILE A 69 -12.03 -11.29 -4.81
N TYR A 70 -13.23 -11.68 -4.35
CA TYR A 70 -13.53 -13.08 -4.08
C TYR A 70 -13.92 -13.82 -5.37
N ASP A 71 -13.20 -14.89 -5.68
CA ASP A 71 -13.54 -15.79 -6.78
C ASP A 71 -14.48 -16.90 -6.25
N TYR A 72 -15.72 -16.87 -6.72
CA TYR A 72 -16.75 -17.79 -6.25
C TYR A 72 -16.62 -19.20 -6.81
N ASP A 73 -15.88 -19.39 -7.89
CA ASP A 73 -15.60 -20.71 -8.46
C ASP A 73 -14.44 -21.38 -7.71
N LEU A 74 -13.39 -20.63 -7.41
CA LEU A 74 -12.23 -21.10 -6.64
C LEU A 74 -12.47 -21.09 -5.13
N LYS A 75 -13.45 -20.35 -4.62
CA LYS A 75 -13.70 -20.10 -3.19
C LYS A 75 -12.52 -19.45 -2.49
N ASP A 76 -11.85 -18.52 -3.16
CA ASP A 76 -10.65 -17.88 -2.68
C ASP A 76 -10.58 -16.41 -3.11
N TRP A 77 -9.70 -15.64 -2.45
CA TRP A 77 -9.44 -14.26 -2.76
C TRP A 77 -8.37 -14.15 -3.84
N LEU A 78 -8.68 -13.45 -4.93
CA LEU A 78 -7.75 -13.19 -6.02
C LEU A 78 -7.39 -11.71 -6.10
N ASP A 79 -6.14 -11.43 -6.36
CA ASP A 79 -5.71 -10.10 -6.80
C ASP A 79 -5.96 -9.95 -8.31
N PRO A 80 -6.92 -9.10 -8.74
CA PRO A 80 -7.25 -8.96 -10.16
C PRO A 80 -6.20 -8.15 -10.94
N ARG A 81 -5.29 -7.45 -10.24
CA ARG A 81 -4.26 -6.63 -10.89
C ARG A 81 -3.34 -7.51 -11.73
N THR A 82 -2.94 -7.01 -12.87
CA THR A 82 -1.88 -7.62 -13.68
C THR A 82 -0.51 -7.42 -13.04
N LEU A 83 0.48 -8.19 -13.43
CA LEU A 83 1.86 -8.02 -12.97
C LEU A 83 2.39 -6.61 -13.30
N ASP A 84 2.06 -6.08 -14.48
CA ASP A 84 2.51 -4.76 -14.92
C ASP A 84 1.88 -3.63 -14.10
N GLU A 85 0.62 -3.76 -13.70
CA GLU A 85 -0.05 -2.81 -12.79
C GLU A 85 0.63 -2.79 -11.42
N ILE A 86 0.95 -3.97 -10.86
CA ILE A 86 1.66 -4.08 -9.58
C ILE A 86 3.07 -3.50 -9.68
N LYS A 87 3.82 -3.80 -10.75
CA LYS A 87 5.13 -3.19 -11.02
C LYS A 87 5.06 -1.66 -11.09
N THR A 88 4.05 -1.13 -11.77
CA THR A 88 3.84 0.32 -11.90
C THR A 88 3.53 0.96 -10.54
N GLN A 89 2.65 0.34 -9.75
CA GLN A 89 2.30 0.80 -8.42
C GLN A 89 3.52 0.76 -7.49
N LYS A 90 4.25 -0.36 -7.48
CA LYS A 90 5.45 -0.54 -6.65
C LYS A 90 6.52 0.49 -6.98
N TRP A 91 6.75 0.75 -8.27
CA TRP A 91 7.70 1.78 -8.69
C TRP A 91 7.30 3.19 -8.22
N ALA A 92 6.01 3.50 -8.22
CA ALA A 92 5.53 4.78 -7.68
C ALA A 92 5.77 4.88 -6.16
N GLU A 93 5.57 3.77 -5.42
CA GLU A 93 5.86 3.67 -3.99
C GLU A 93 7.35 3.87 -3.71
N ILE A 94 8.24 3.16 -4.41
CA ILE A 94 9.70 3.27 -4.29
C ILE A 94 10.17 4.71 -4.57
N LYS A 95 9.62 5.38 -5.59
CA LYS A 95 9.92 6.80 -5.84
C LYS A 95 9.55 7.69 -4.66
N SER A 96 8.37 7.49 -4.08
CA SER A 96 7.92 8.24 -2.91
C SER A 96 8.79 7.97 -1.67
N GLN A 97 9.23 6.73 -1.47
CA GLN A 97 10.17 6.39 -0.38
C GLN A 97 11.54 7.04 -0.60
N ARG A 98 12.06 6.98 -1.82
CA ARG A 98 13.31 7.63 -2.21
C ARG A 98 13.28 9.14 -1.92
N ASP A 99 12.23 9.83 -2.37
CA ASP A 99 12.09 11.27 -2.20
C ASP A 99 12.00 11.63 -0.71
N ARG A 100 11.29 10.84 0.10
CA ARG A 100 11.26 11.03 1.57
C ARG A 100 12.61 10.84 2.22
N LEU A 101 13.42 9.88 1.77
CA LEU A 101 14.77 9.67 2.31
C LEU A 101 15.73 10.77 1.85
N GLU A 102 15.67 11.18 0.58
CA GLU A 102 16.52 12.22 0.04
C GLU A 102 16.30 13.57 0.74
N PHE A 103 15.01 13.93 0.98
CA PHE A 103 14.63 15.23 1.52
C PHE A 103 14.32 15.23 3.03
N GLY A 104 14.42 14.10 3.69
CA GLY A 104 14.05 13.92 5.10
C GLY A 104 15.17 14.20 6.11
N GLY A 105 16.30 14.73 5.65
CA GLY A 105 17.47 15.00 6.48
C GLY A 105 18.53 13.90 6.36
N PHE A 106 19.75 14.23 6.80
CA PHE A 106 20.90 13.33 6.83
C PHE A 106 21.79 13.59 8.04
N GLU A 107 22.50 12.58 8.46
CA GLU A 107 23.42 12.68 9.59
C GLU A 107 24.82 13.10 9.11
N PHE A 108 25.42 14.05 9.84
CA PHE A 108 26.81 14.40 9.71
C PHE A 108 27.36 14.84 11.07
N ASP A 109 28.51 14.30 11.49
CA ASP A 109 29.23 14.60 12.74
C ASP A 109 28.31 14.57 14.00
N GLY A 110 27.45 13.52 14.06
CA GLY A 110 26.51 13.29 15.16
C GLY A 110 25.29 14.24 15.22
N ASN A 111 25.09 15.07 14.21
CA ASN A 111 23.96 15.98 14.09
C ASN A 111 23.10 15.65 12.86
N ILE A 112 21.81 16.01 12.90
CA ILE A 112 20.90 15.87 11.76
C ILE A 112 20.76 17.21 11.05
N TYR A 113 20.98 17.20 9.76
CA TYR A 113 20.88 18.36 8.87
C TYR A 113 19.70 18.18 7.92
N ASP A 114 18.98 19.27 7.66
CA ASP A 114 17.92 19.27 6.64
C ASP A 114 18.50 19.04 5.25
N SER A 115 17.80 18.24 4.45
CA SER A 115 18.19 17.90 3.07
C SER A 115 17.12 18.22 2.03
N ASP A 116 16.11 19.03 2.35
CA ASP A 116 15.19 19.54 1.36
C ASP A 116 15.91 20.40 0.29
N GLN A 117 15.25 20.65 -0.85
CA GLN A 117 15.87 21.35 -1.97
C GLN A 117 16.47 22.72 -1.60
N VAL A 118 15.83 23.44 -0.68
CA VAL A 118 16.32 24.75 -0.22
C VAL A 118 17.58 24.57 0.63
N SER A 119 17.55 23.60 1.54
CA SER A 119 18.68 23.28 2.42
C SER A 119 19.90 22.77 1.63
N GLN A 120 19.68 21.91 0.62
CA GLN A 120 20.73 21.50 -0.32
C GLN A 120 21.38 22.71 -1.01
N GLY A 121 20.58 23.65 -1.50
CA GLY A 121 21.06 24.88 -2.12
C GLY A 121 21.84 25.78 -1.15
N ARG A 122 21.41 25.88 0.13
CA ARG A 122 22.10 26.62 1.18
C ARG A 122 23.47 26.01 1.51
N ILE A 123 23.56 24.69 1.64
CA ILE A 123 24.83 23.98 1.86
C ILE A 123 25.81 24.28 0.71
N MET A 124 25.37 24.18 -0.56
CA MET A 124 26.18 24.52 -1.73
C MET A 124 26.67 25.99 -1.69
N GLY A 125 25.76 26.91 -1.35
CA GLY A 125 26.08 28.33 -1.22
C GLY A 125 27.11 28.59 -0.13
N ALA A 126 26.98 27.97 1.03
CA ALA A 126 27.91 28.10 2.15
C ALA A 126 29.33 27.59 1.80
N VAL A 127 29.42 26.45 1.12
CA VAL A 127 30.71 25.91 0.61
C VAL A 127 31.35 26.88 -0.37
N SER A 128 30.55 27.47 -1.27
CA SER A 128 31.03 28.43 -2.27
C SER A 128 31.53 29.75 -1.63
N ALA A 129 30.92 30.16 -0.52
CA ALA A 129 31.36 31.33 0.24
C ALA A 129 32.72 31.13 0.95
N GLY A 130 33.01 29.88 1.35
CA GLY A 130 34.30 29.48 1.90
C GLY A 130 34.67 30.13 3.26
N VAL A 131 33.66 30.53 4.04
CA VAL A 131 33.82 31.17 5.35
C VAL A 131 33.08 30.41 6.42
N GLU A 132 33.51 30.53 7.67
CA GLU A 132 32.82 30.01 8.85
C GLU A 132 31.39 30.54 8.94
N GLN A 133 30.44 29.71 9.31
CA GLN A 133 29.03 30.05 9.48
C GLN A 133 28.40 29.35 10.65
N THR A 134 27.49 30.05 11.32
CA THR A 134 26.53 29.43 12.25
C THR A 134 25.46 28.71 11.46
N TRP A 135 25.32 27.42 11.68
CA TRP A 135 24.34 26.57 10.99
C TRP A 135 23.22 26.15 11.91
N THR A 136 21.96 26.20 11.42
CA THR A 136 20.78 25.69 12.13
C THR A 136 20.56 24.26 11.74
N LEU A 137 20.45 23.37 12.73
CA LEU A 137 20.18 21.93 12.59
C LEU A 137 18.68 21.64 12.44
N ALA A 138 18.33 20.41 12.11
CA ALA A 138 16.94 19.97 11.95
C ALA A 138 16.09 20.11 13.23
N ASP A 139 16.70 20.08 14.42
CA ASP A 139 16.06 20.32 15.71
C ASP A 139 15.99 21.81 16.13
N ASN A 140 16.37 22.72 15.24
CA ASN A 140 16.49 24.18 15.47
C ASN A 140 17.58 24.61 16.47
N THR A 141 18.47 23.71 16.88
CA THR A 141 19.72 24.13 17.56
C THR A 141 20.73 24.62 16.55
N THR A 142 21.82 25.23 17.02
CA THR A 142 22.85 25.80 16.14
C THR A 142 24.21 25.21 16.42
N VAL A 143 25.05 25.16 15.38
CA VAL A 143 26.44 24.71 15.43
C VAL A 143 27.30 25.65 14.58
N GLU A 144 28.53 25.94 15.05
CA GLU A 144 29.51 26.68 14.26
C GLU A 144 30.25 25.71 13.33
N LEU A 145 30.24 26.01 12.03
CA LEU A 145 30.92 25.21 11.02
C LEU A 145 32.01 26.05 10.34
N SER A 146 33.25 25.61 10.46
CA SER A 146 34.38 26.16 9.69
C SER A 146 34.20 25.88 8.19
N ALA A 147 34.94 26.60 7.35
CA ALA A 147 34.93 26.38 5.90
C ALA A 147 35.27 24.93 5.51
N SER A 148 36.18 24.27 6.24
CA SER A 148 36.51 22.85 5.98
C SER A 148 35.39 21.90 6.39
N GLN A 149 34.67 22.15 7.50
CA GLN A 149 33.53 21.37 7.92
C GLN A 149 32.34 21.54 6.97
N LEU A 150 32.12 22.73 6.41
CA LEU A 150 31.12 22.97 5.37
C LEU A 150 31.40 22.13 4.10
N GLN A 151 32.68 22.00 3.69
CA GLN A 151 33.06 21.12 2.59
C GLN A 151 32.78 19.64 2.90
N GLN A 152 33.05 19.21 4.14
CA GLN A 152 32.75 17.83 4.58
C GLN A 152 31.26 17.59 4.68
N LEU A 153 30.47 18.55 5.18
CA LEU A 153 29.00 18.49 5.20
C LEU A 153 28.43 18.33 3.79
N TYR A 154 28.96 19.11 2.82
CA TYR A 154 28.54 18.96 1.42
C TYR A 154 28.90 17.57 0.85
N ALA A 155 30.08 17.06 1.14
CA ALA A 155 30.48 15.72 0.72
C ALA A 155 29.56 14.64 1.34
N ALA A 156 29.17 14.77 2.61
CA ALA A 156 28.23 13.90 3.28
C ALA A 156 26.84 13.97 2.64
N LEU A 157 26.33 15.18 2.32
CA LEU A 157 25.10 15.36 1.59
C LEU A 157 25.12 14.66 0.23
N GLN A 158 26.20 14.82 -0.55
CA GLN A 158 26.34 14.17 -1.86
C GLN A 158 26.38 12.65 -1.73
N ALA A 159 27.06 12.12 -0.72
CA ALA A 159 27.09 10.69 -0.44
C ALA A 159 25.70 10.16 -0.04
N HIS A 160 24.95 10.90 0.78
CA HIS A 160 23.57 10.57 1.14
C HIS A 160 22.67 10.49 -0.12
N ILE A 161 22.65 11.54 -0.94
CA ILE A 161 21.87 11.57 -2.19
C ILE A 161 22.26 10.41 -3.11
N ALA A 162 23.56 10.20 -3.33
CA ALA A 162 24.06 9.13 -4.19
C ALA A 162 23.62 7.74 -3.69
N SER A 163 23.68 7.50 -2.38
CA SER A 163 23.23 6.24 -1.75
C SER A 163 21.74 6.01 -1.95
N VAL A 164 20.91 7.03 -1.72
CA VAL A 164 19.44 6.93 -1.88
C VAL A 164 19.08 6.63 -3.33
N HIS A 165 19.70 7.31 -4.29
CA HIS A 165 19.46 7.07 -5.72
C HIS A 165 19.98 5.71 -6.18
N GLU A 166 21.10 5.22 -5.64
CA GLU A 166 21.59 3.86 -5.97
C GLU A 166 20.60 2.80 -5.53
N ARG A 167 20.10 2.88 -4.28
CA ARG A 167 19.05 1.97 -3.80
C ARG A 167 17.81 2.02 -4.70
N GLY A 168 17.39 3.21 -5.14
CA GLY A 168 16.29 3.39 -6.07
C GLY A 168 16.53 2.71 -7.43
N ARG A 169 17.76 2.77 -7.97
CA ARG A 169 18.13 2.06 -9.22
C ARG A 169 18.08 0.56 -9.06
N ILE A 170 18.59 0.03 -7.94
CA ILE A 170 18.56 -1.39 -7.63
C ILE A 170 17.10 -1.86 -7.50
N ALA A 171 16.27 -1.18 -6.71
CA ALA A 171 14.86 -1.52 -6.54
C ALA A 171 14.11 -1.50 -7.89
N ARG A 172 14.38 -0.50 -8.75
CA ARG A 172 13.80 -0.44 -10.10
C ARG A 172 14.17 -1.65 -10.94
N GLN A 173 15.43 -2.08 -10.91
CA GLN A 173 15.89 -3.25 -11.66
C GLN A 173 15.21 -4.51 -11.15
N LEU A 174 15.13 -4.70 -9.82
CA LEU A 174 14.44 -5.84 -9.21
C LEU A 174 12.96 -5.88 -9.61
N ILE A 175 12.26 -4.73 -9.63
CA ILE A 175 10.87 -4.64 -10.09
C ILE A 175 10.77 -5.06 -11.56
N PHE A 176 11.68 -4.60 -12.41
CA PHE A 176 11.67 -4.94 -13.83
C PHE A 176 11.86 -6.44 -14.05
N ASP A 177 12.80 -7.06 -13.34
CA ASP A 177 13.18 -8.47 -13.48
C ASP A 177 12.20 -9.43 -12.77
N ALA A 178 11.35 -8.95 -11.87
CA ALA A 178 10.38 -9.79 -11.16
C ALA A 178 9.40 -10.46 -12.15
N GLU A 179 9.15 -11.74 -11.96
CA GLU A 179 8.26 -12.57 -12.79
C GLU A 179 6.91 -12.84 -12.14
N THR A 180 6.79 -12.63 -10.81
CA THR A 180 5.56 -12.84 -10.05
C THR A 180 5.17 -11.60 -9.23
N LYS A 181 3.89 -11.53 -8.84
CA LYS A 181 3.34 -10.45 -8.01
C LYS A 181 4.01 -10.41 -6.64
N GLU A 182 4.22 -11.56 -6.04
CA GLU A 182 4.84 -11.74 -4.72
C GLU A 182 6.28 -11.20 -4.73
N GLN A 183 7.05 -11.52 -5.78
CA GLN A 183 8.41 -10.99 -5.95
C GLN A 183 8.42 -9.46 -6.00
N VAL A 184 7.45 -8.83 -6.69
CA VAL A 184 7.36 -7.38 -6.75
C VAL A 184 7.00 -6.80 -5.37
N GLU A 185 6.07 -7.41 -4.65
CA GLU A 185 5.58 -6.90 -3.36
C GLU A 185 6.66 -6.95 -2.26
N GLU A 186 7.59 -7.89 -2.31
CA GLU A 186 8.72 -8.01 -1.37
C GLU A 186 9.81 -6.95 -1.55
N ILE A 187 9.84 -6.23 -2.67
CA ILE A 187 10.89 -5.23 -2.96
C ILE A 187 10.68 -3.99 -2.09
N ASN A 188 11.75 -3.55 -1.45
CA ASN A 188 11.81 -2.34 -0.64
C ASN A 188 13.03 -1.48 -1.03
N LEU A 189 13.02 -0.20 -0.60
CA LEU A 189 14.13 0.73 -0.84
C LEU A 189 15.23 0.59 0.22
#